data_444b930b3664aabef245d27ec14d298c
#
_entry.id   444b930b3664aabef245d27ec14d298c
#
_cell.length_a   1.000
_cell.length_b   1.000
_cell.length_c   1.000
_cell.angle_alpha   90.00
_cell.angle_beta   90.00
_cell.angle_gamma   90.00
#
_symmetry.space_group_name_H-M   'P 1'
#
loop_
_entity.id
_entity.type
_entity.pdbx_description
1 polymer ?
#
loop_
_entity_poly.entity_id
_entity_poly.type
_entity_poly.pdbx_seq_one_letter_code
_entity_poly.pdbx_strand_id
1 'polypeptide(L)'
;MAQADAASRSETARLTGLSADAGFQPPATAALARASSADAQGRLAQQQALCDIDVKALVALTAWQEPALRQLLASARPATAAPQAGLFTIHTLPAQLLAQRPDVFNAEREVAAASADVGNAQAQRYPRLTLNGSVGVAQLRTGGISTTLDTWSIGPLALTLPLFDGGRRAANVDAAQARYDEAAALYRARVRQAVREVEEALVQLQATDARSGHAQRAVDGYQASFQGTQARFDAGLASLVELEDARRTLLAAQTTA
;
A
#
# COMPACT_ATOMS: atom_id res chain seq x y z
N MET A 1 -2.52 9.31 23.98
CA MET A 1 -2.02 8.40 25.02
C MET A 1 -0.56 8.00 24.79
N ALA A 2 -0.17 7.39 23.68
CA ALA A 2 1.22 6.96 23.40
C ALA A 2 2.25 8.10 23.53
N GLN A 3 1.92 9.31 23.08
CA GLN A 3 2.79 10.49 23.21
C GLN A 3 3.01 10.91 24.68
N ALA A 4 1.94 10.86 25.50
CA ALA A 4 2.05 11.18 26.93
C ALA A 4 2.85 10.12 27.69
N ASP A 5 2.70 8.83 27.33
CA ASP A 5 3.49 7.73 27.90
C ASP A 5 4.98 7.89 27.56
N ALA A 6 5.31 8.14 26.28
CA ALA A 6 6.69 8.37 25.84
C ALA A 6 7.33 9.59 26.54
N ALA A 7 6.60 10.69 26.68
CA ALA A 7 7.08 11.88 27.39
C ALA A 7 7.31 11.59 28.88
N SER A 8 6.37 10.92 29.56
CA SER A 8 6.48 10.56 30.98
C SER A 8 7.68 9.64 31.25
N ARG A 9 7.87 8.60 30.40
CA ARG A 9 9.02 7.67 30.53
C ARG A 9 10.36 8.35 30.23
N SER A 10 10.37 9.28 29.26
CA SER A 10 11.57 10.08 28.97
C SER A 10 11.98 10.94 30.17
N GLU A 11 11.03 11.58 30.83
CA GLU A 11 11.29 12.38 32.03
C GLU A 11 11.73 11.48 33.20
N THR A 12 11.10 10.34 33.40
CA THR A 12 11.52 9.35 34.40
C THR A 12 12.96 8.89 34.14
N ALA A 13 13.34 8.60 32.91
CA ALA A 13 14.69 8.19 32.54
C ALA A 13 15.72 9.30 32.82
N ARG A 14 15.35 10.56 32.53
CA ARG A 14 16.20 11.74 32.85
C ARG A 14 16.43 11.88 34.35
N LEU A 15 15.37 11.86 35.15
CA LEU A 15 15.45 12.02 36.62
C LEU A 15 16.20 10.86 37.27
N THR A 16 15.93 9.63 36.85
CA THR A 16 16.61 8.43 37.36
C THR A 16 18.09 8.45 36.97
N GLY A 17 18.43 8.96 35.78
CA GLY A 17 19.82 9.17 35.34
C GLY A 17 20.56 10.14 36.28
N LEU A 18 20.00 11.30 36.52
CA LEU A 18 20.58 12.30 37.44
C LEU A 18 20.77 11.75 38.87
N SER A 19 19.79 10.95 39.35
CA SER A 19 19.89 10.32 40.67
C SER A 19 21.00 9.24 40.73
N ALA A 20 21.19 8.50 39.63
CA ALA A 20 22.27 7.51 39.53
C ALA A 20 23.65 8.18 39.43
N ASP A 21 23.77 9.27 38.66
CA ASP A 21 25.01 10.04 38.53
C ASP A 21 25.43 10.71 39.85
N ALA A 22 24.44 11.09 40.67
CA ALA A 22 24.66 11.60 42.01
C ALA A 22 24.89 10.52 43.10
N GLY A 23 24.85 9.25 42.73
CA GLY A 23 25.08 8.12 43.63
C GLY A 23 23.87 7.71 44.49
N PHE A 24 22.70 8.30 44.29
CA PHE A 24 21.49 8.00 45.06
C PHE A 24 20.74 6.75 44.57
N GLN A 25 20.99 6.30 43.34
CA GLN A 25 20.38 5.09 42.76
C GLN A 25 21.42 4.24 42.05
N PRO A 26 21.17 2.91 41.94
CA PRO A 26 22.05 2.03 41.17
C PRO A 26 22.05 2.37 39.67
N PRO A 27 23.19 2.31 38.97
CA PRO A 27 23.26 2.54 37.55
C PRO A 27 22.35 1.63 36.74
N ALA A 28 22.08 0.40 37.23
CA ALA A 28 21.15 -0.57 36.59
C ALA A 28 19.71 0.00 36.53
N THR A 29 19.26 0.74 37.53
CA THR A 29 17.94 1.36 37.56
C THR A 29 17.83 2.46 36.47
N ALA A 30 18.88 3.27 36.33
CA ALA A 30 18.95 4.30 35.30
C ALA A 30 19.00 3.64 33.86
N ALA A 31 19.72 2.53 33.70
CA ALA A 31 19.74 1.78 32.45
C ALA A 31 18.35 1.22 32.09
N LEU A 32 17.63 0.66 33.06
CA LEU A 32 16.26 0.18 32.88
C LEU A 32 15.29 1.31 32.48
N ALA A 33 15.37 2.45 33.15
CA ALA A 33 14.54 3.61 32.82
C ALA A 33 14.81 4.11 31.38
N ARG A 34 16.08 4.18 30.96
CA ARG A 34 16.46 4.55 29.59
C ARG A 34 15.92 3.55 28.56
N ALA A 35 16.05 2.25 28.82
CA ALA A 35 15.50 1.20 27.96
C ALA A 35 13.98 1.31 27.82
N SER A 36 13.26 1.50 28.94
CA SER A 36 11.81 1.70 28.96
C SER A 36 11.37 2.96 28.20
N SER A 37 12.15 4.04 28.26
CA SER A 37 11.92 5.25 27.46
C SER A 37 12.09 5.00 25.96
N ALA A 38 13.15 4.28 25.57
CA ALA A 38 13.40 3.91 24.17
C ALA A 38 12.28 3.04 23.59
N ASP A 39 11.79 2.05 24.34
CA ASP A 39 10.64 1.22 23.97
C ASP A 39 9.36 2.06 23.76
N ALA A 40 9.09 3.00 24.67
CA ALA A 40 7.92 3.86 24.54
C ALA A 40 8.01 4.77 23.31
N GLN A 41 9.20 5.27 22.98
CA GLN A 41 9.44 6.06 21.77
C GLN A 41 9.26 5.20 20.51
N GLY A 42 9.72 3.95 20.51
CA GLY A 42 9.50 3.00 19.41
C GLY A 42 8.01 2.73 19.18
N ARG A 43 7.24 2.53 20.27
CA ARG A 43 5.77 2.37 20.18
C ARG A 43 5.07 3.63 19.67
N LEU A 44 5.54 4.81 20.08
CA LEU A 44 5.01 6.08 19.56
C LEU A 44 5.22 6.22 18.05
N ALA A 45 6.44 5.93 17.57
CA ALA A 45 6.74 5.97 16.14
C ALA A 45 5.85 4.99 15.34
N GLN A 46 5.63 3.79 15.85
CA GLN A 46 4.72 2.82 15.25
C GLN A 46 3.27 3.33 15.19
N GLN A 47 2.79 3.93 16.27
CA GLN A 47 1.42 4.47 16.31
C GLN A 47 1.23 5.64 15.35
N GLN A 48 2.24 6.49 15.18
CA GLN A 48 2.25 7.57 14.20
C GLN A 48 2.19 7.02 12.77
N ALA A 49 3.01 6.01 12.46
CA ALA A 49 2.99 5.35 11.17
C ALA A 49 1.62 4.74 10.83
N LEU A 50 0.96 4.10 11.79
CA LEU A 50 -0.40 3.58 11.59
C LEU A 50 -1.40 4.70 11.26
N CYS A 51 -1.35 5.83 11.97
CA CYS A 51 -2.20 6.99 11.65
C CYS A 51 -1.93 7.53 10.23
N ASP A 52 -0.68 7.56 9.79
CA ASP A 52 -0.33 8.00 8.44
C ASP A 52 -0.85 7.03 7.38
N ILE A 53 -0.75 5.72 7.61
CA ILE A 53 -1.33 4.68 6.76
C ILE A 53 -2.85 4.85 6.64
N ASP A 54 -3.55 5.12 7.75
CA ASP A 54 -4.99 5.37 7.74
C ASP A 54 -5.35 6.61 6.91
N VAL A 55 -4.56 7.68 6.98
CA VAL A 55 -4.74 8.86 6.12
C VAL A 55 -4.56 8.51 4.64
N LYS A 56 -3.53 7.70 4.29
CA LYS A 56 -3.34 7.23 2.91
C LYS A 56 -4.53 6.38 2.43
N ALA A 57 -5.08 5.54 3.29
CA ALA A 57 -6.29 4.77 2.98
C ALA A 57 -7.49 5.68 2.72
N LEU A 58 -7.69 6.71 3.53
CA LEU A 58 -8.75 7.69 3.32
C LEU A 58 -8.59 8.48 2.02
N VAL A 59 -7.36 8.91 1.68
CA VAL A 59 -7.05 9.55 0.39
C VAL A 59 -7.45 8.64 -0.79
N ALA A 60 -7.10 7.35 -0.72
CA ALA A 60 -7.44 6.39 -1.77
C ALA A 60 -8.95 6.20 -1.94
N LEU A 61 -9.71 6.19 -0.84
CA LEU A 61 -11.17 6.02 -0.84
C LEU A 61 -11.91 7.27 -1.30
N THR A 62 -11.50 8.45 -0.81
CA THR A 62 -12.22 9.72 -1.05
C THR A 62 -11.76 10.42 -2.31
N ALA A 63 -10.57 10.09 -2.84
CA ALA A 63 -9.88 10.83 -3.90
C ALA A 63 -9.59 12.31 -3.55
N TRP A 64 -9.61 12.65 -2.26
CA TRP A 64 -9.21 13.98 -1.79
C TRP A 64 -7.69 14.11 -1.79
N GLN A 65 -7.20 15.34 -1.92
CA GLN A 65 -5.77 15.61 -1.75
C GLN A 65 -5.40 15.51 -0.26
N GLU A 66 -4.28 14.85 0.03
CA GLU A 66 -3.84 14.60 1.40
C GLU A 66 -3.76 15.86 2.28
N PRO A 67 -3.19 17.00 1.81
CA PRO A 67 -3.12 18.21 2.64
C PRO A 67 -4.50 18.71 3.07
N ALA A 68 -5.51 18.68 2.16
CA ALA A 68 -6.87 19.09 2.46
C ALA A 68 -7.54 18.14 3.47
N LEU A 69 -7.32 16.82 3.32
CA LEU A 69 -7.82 15.83 4.25
C LEU A 69 -7.19 15.98 5.64
N ARG A 70 -5.87 16.20 5.72
CA ARG A 70 -5.18 16.44 6.99
C ARG A 70 -5.65 17.71 7.69
N GLN A 71 -5.94 18.79 6.96
CA GLN A 71 -6.52 20.01 7.51
C GLN A 71 -7.92 19.75 8.07
N LEU A 72 -8.75 19.00 7.36
CA LEU A 72 -10.09 18.64 7.84
C LEU A 72 -10.00 17.80 9.13
N LEU A 73 -9.16 16.79 9.16
CA LEU A 73 -8.94 15.94 10.34
C LEU A 73 -8.38 16.74 11.53
N ALA A 74 -7.48 17.68 11.28
CA ALA A 74 -6.93 18.57 12.32
C ALA A 74 -7.99 19.51 12.89
N SER A 75 -8.88 20.04 12.04
CA SER A 75 -9.99 20.91 12.47
C SER A 75 -11.08 20.17 13.25
N ALA A 76 -11.28 18.88 12.95
CA ALA A 76 -12.22 18.00 13.65
C ALA A 76 -11.67 17.46 14.98
N ARG A 77 -10.39 17.61 15.26
CA ARG A 77 -9.72 17.09 16.45
C ARG A 77 -9.92 18.06 17.62
N PRO A 78 -10.27 17.58 18.84
CA PRO A 78 -10.29 18.46 20.01
C PRO A 78 -8.92 19.11 20.19
N ALA A 79 -8.90 20.39 20.55
CA ALA A 79 -7.73 21.29 20.62
C ALA A 79 -6.57 20.86 21.57
N THR A 80 -6.60 19.66 22.10
CA THR A 80 -5.62 19.13 23.08
C THR A 80 -4.40 18.45 22.47
N ALA A 81 -4.33 18.30 21.14
CA ALA A 81 -3.16 17.69 20.50
C ALA A 81 -2.42 18.71 19.63
N ALA A 82 -1.25 19.15 20.10
CA ALA A 82 -0.36 19.98 19.30
C ALA A 82 -0.03 19.29 17.96
N PRO A 83 -0.08 20.00 16.81
CA PRO A 83 0.29 19.44 15.55
C PRO A 83 1.80 19.13 15.56
N GLN A 84 2.16 17.86 15.51
CA GLN A 84 3.53 17.49 15.21
C GLN A 84 3.75 17.76 13.71
N ALA A 85 4.56 18.77 13.42
CA ALA A 85 4.98 19.11 12.07
C ALA A 85 5.77 17.96 11.46
N GLY A 86 5.29 17.52 10.30
CA GLY A 86 6.06 17.00 9.20
C GLY A 86 7.20 16.03 9.46
N LEU A 87 6.90 14.79 9.84
CA LEU A 87 7.92 13.75 9.80
C LEU A 87 8.16 13.17 8.40
N PHE A 88 7.23 13.38 7.45
CA PHE A 88 7.42 12.77 6.12
C PHE A 88 6.85 13.65 5.01
N THR A 89 7.73 14.34 4.31
CA THR A 89 7.42 14.88 2.99
C THR A 89 8.00 13.92 1.96
N ILE A 90 7.18 12.97 1.51
CA ILE A 90 7.53 12.16 0.34
C ILE A 90 7.43 13.09 -0.87
N HIS A 91 8.57 13.66 -1.27
CA HIS A 91 8.68 14.42 -2.48
C HIS A 91 8.62 13.44 -3.67
N THR A 92 7.48 13.44 -4.37
CA THR A 92 7.25 12.82 -5.68
C THR A 92 7.49 11.32 -5.78
N LEU A 93 6.38 10.57 -5.75
CA LEU A 93 6.35 9.20 -6.27
C LEU A 93 6.76 9.26 -7.74
N PRO A 94 7.80 8.54 -8.20
CA PRO A 94 8.11 8.51 -9.63
C PRO A 94 6.92 7.90 -10.37
N ALA A 95 6.22 8.69 -11.19
CA ALA A 95 5.09 8.21 -12.00
C ALA A 95 5.45 6.98 -12.85
N GLN A 96 6.75 6.84 -13.19
CA GLN A 96 7.31 5.70 -13.90
C GLN A 96 7.14 4.37 -13.15
N LEU A 97 7.16 4.33 -11.82
CA LEU A 97 6.94 3.10 -11.05
C LEU A 97 5.48 2.64 -11.14
N LEU A 98 4.53 3.57 -11.18
CA LEU A 98 3.13 3.24 -11.33
C LEU A 98 2.83 2.71 -12.73
N ALA A 99 3.46 3.26 -13.77
CA ALA A 99 3.29 2.81 -15.15
C ALA A 99 3.84 1.38 -15.40
N GLN A 100 4.79 0.91 -14.59
CA GLN A 100 5.35 -0.45 -14.68
C GLN A 100 4.52 -1.51 -13.96
N ARG A 101 3.51 -1.12 -13.21
CA ARG A 101 2.66 -2.07 -12.46
C ARG A 101 1.71 -2.82 -13.40
N PRO A 102 1.72 -4.17 -13.38
CA PRO A 102 0.88 -4.97 -14.27
C PRO A 102 -0.63 -4.74 -14.07
N ASP A 103 -1.07 -4.47 -12.84
CA ASP A 103 -2.46 -4.22 -12.49
C ASP A 103 -2.98 -2.89 -13.05
N VAL A 104 -2.17 -1.84 -13.03
CA VAL A 104 -2.48 -0.53 -13.64
C VAL A 104 -2.47 -0.64 -15.17
N PHE A 105 -1.47 -1.33 -15.73
CA PHE A 105 -1.39 -1.58 -17.17
C PHE A 105 -2.60 -2.36 -17.68
N ASN A 106 -3.02 -3.43 -17.00
CA ASN A 106 -4.19 -4.20 -17.35
C ASN A 106 -5.47 -3.34 -17.34
N ALA A 107 -5.66 -2.55 -16.30
CA ALA A 107 -6.81 -1.65 -16.20
C ALA A 107 -6.82 -0.59 -17.34
N GLU A 108 -5.65 -0.09 -17.75
CA GLU A 108 -5.53 0.79 -18.93
C GLU A 108 -5.95 0.08 -20.22
N ARG A 109 -5.55 -1.20 -20.40
CA ARG A 109 -5.95 -2.00 -21.57
C ARG A 109 -7.46 -2.27 -21.60
N GLU A 110 -8.09 -2.47 -20.43
CA GLU A 110 -9.53 -2.61 -20.32
C GLU A 110 -10.28 -1.35 -20.76
N VAL A 111 -9.79 -0.16 -20.39
CA VAL A 111 -10.34 1.12 -20.88
C VAL A 111 -10.20 1.22 -22.40
N ALA A 112 -9.04 0.85 -22.96
CA ALA A 112 -8.81 0.87 -24.40
C ALA A 112 -9.73 -0.10 -25.13
N ALA A 113 -9.94 -1.31 -24.59
CA ALA A 113 -10.87 -2.30 -25.14
C ALA A 113 -12.32 -1.79 -25.10
N ALA A 114 -12.78 -1.25 -23.96
CA ALA A 114 -14.12 -0.68 -23.85
C ALA A 114 -14.34 0.50 -24.80
N SER A 115 -13.32 1.34 -25.01
CA SER A 115 -13.35 2.43 -26.00
C SER A 115 -13.53 1.89 -27.43
N ALA A 116 -12.83 0.79 -27.78
CA ALA A 116 -12.98 0.14 -29.09
C ALA A 116 -14.40 -0.45 -29.25
N ASP A 117 -14.98 -1.00 -28.17
CA ASP A 117 -16.36 -1.52 -28.18
C ASP A 117 -17.39 -0.42 -28.43
N VAL A 118 -17.20 0.78 -27.86
CA VAL A 118 -18.03 1.95 -28.18
C VAL A 118 -17.93 2.28 -29.67
N GLY A 119 -16.71 2.33 -30.21
CA GLY A 119 -16.48 2.55 -31.65
C GLY A 119 -17.16 1.49 -32.53
N ASN A 120 -17.08 0.22 -32.13
CA ASN A 120 -17.75 -0.89 -32.82
C ASN A 120 -19.28 -0.74 -32.74
N ALA A 121 -19.85 -0.44 -31.61
CA ALA A 121 -21.30 -0.20 -31.45
C ALA A 121 -21.78 0.98 -32.29
N GLN A 122 -21.02 2.07 -32.35
CA GLN A 122 -21.30 3.22 -33.19
C GLN A 122 -21.22 2.84 -34.68
N ALA A 123 -20.18 2.07 -35.11
CA ALA A 123 -20.00 1.64 -36.49
C ALA A 123 -21.18 0.78 -37.01
N GLN A 124 -21.85 0.02 -36.15
CA GLN A 124 -23.03 -0.76 -36.50
C GLN A 124 -24.25 0.09 -36.88
N ARG A 125 -24.24 1.38 -36.65
CA ARG A 125 -25.29 2.32 -37.08
C ARG A 125 -25.13 2.81 -38.51
N TYR A 126 -23.96 2.57 -39.12
CA TYR A 126 -23.61 3.01 -40.46
C TYR A 126 -23.74 1.87 -41.48
N PRO A 127 -23.82 2.19 -42.80
CA PRO A 127 -23.81 1.19 -43.86
C PRO A 127 -22.56 0.31 -43.79
N ARG A 128 -22.76 -1.00 -43.89
CA ARG A 128 -21.70 -1.98 -43.89
C ARG A 128 -21.48 -2.53 -45.27
N LEU A 129 -20.26 -2.37 -45.78
CA LEU A 129 -19.83 -2.96 -47.05
C LEU A 129 -19.04 -4.24 -46.73
N THR A 130 -19.46 -5.38 -47.33
CA THR A 130 -18.80 -6.66 -47.16
C THR A 130 -18.46 -7.28 -48.49
N LEU A 131 -17.23 -7.76 -48.62
CA LEU A 131 -16.79 -8.62 -49.73
C LEU A 131 -16.55 -10.01 -49.16
N ASN A 132 -17.28 -11.00 -49.66
CA ASN A 132 -17.11 -12.38 -49.25
C ASN A 132 -16.33 -13.13 -50.32
N GLY A 133 -15.53 -14.12 -49.92
CA GLY A 133 -14.81 -14.99 -50.84
C GLY A 133 -14.37 -16.25 -50.13
N SER A 134 -14.03 -17.26 -50.88
CA SER A 134 -13.48 -18.50 -50.36
C SER A 134 -12.27 -18.92 -51.17
N VAL A 135 -11.27 -19.47 -50.50
CA VAL A 135 -10.15 -20.18 -51.10
C VAL A 135 -10.15 -21.58 -50.49
N GLY A 136 -10.11 -22.60 -51.33
CA GLY A 136 -10.15 -23.97 -50.85
C GLY A 136 -9.53 -24.93 -51.85
N VAL A 137 -9.27 -26.15 -51.40
CA VAL A 137 -8.80 -27.26 -52.21
C VAL A 137 -9.90 -28.31 -52.22
N ALA A 138 -10.40 -28.65 -53.41
CA ALA A 138 -11.38 -29.71 -53.58
C ALA A 138 -10.71 -30.97 -54.16
N GLN A 139 -10.88 -32.09 -53.50
CA GLN A 139 -10.41 -33.38 -53.99
C GLN A 139 -11.60 -34.20 -54.57
N LEU A 140 -11.59 -34.40 -55.84
CA LEU A 140 -12.61 -35.21 -56.55
C LEU A 140 -12.08 -36.60 -56.77
N ARG A 141 -12.86 -37.62 -56.39
CA ARG A 141 -12.57 -39.04 -56.69
C ARG A 141 -13.70 -39.59 -57.51
N THR A 142 -13.38 -39.96 -58.77
CA THR A 142 -14.33 -40.57 -59.67
C THR A 142 -13.64 -41.71 -60.43
N GLY A 143 -14.22 -42.92 -60.43
CA GLY A 143 -13.70 -44.05 -61.15
C GLY A 143 -12.26 -44.49 -60.81
N GLY A 144 -11.81 -44.31 -59.55
CA GLY A 144 -10.46 -44.69 -59.13
C GLY A 144 -9.38 -43.63 -59.39
N ILE A 145 -9.71 -42.51 -60.00
CA ILE A 145 -8.82 -41.37 -60.26
C ILE A 145 -9.12 -40.28 -59.20
N SER A 146 -8.10 -39.78 -58.54
CA SER A 146 -8.21 -38.62 -57.62
C SER A 146 -7.59 -37.40 -58.29
N THR A 147 -8.37 -36.34 -58.42
CA THR A 147 -7.92 -35.04 -58.95
C THR A 147 -8.07 -33.98 -57.82
N THR A 148 -7.02 -33.22 -57.61
CA THR A 148 -7.04 -32.05 -56.65
C THR A 148 -7.25 -30.81 -57.52
N LEU A 149 -8.24 -30.02 -57.15
CA LEU A 149 -8.60 -28.75 -57.77
C LEU A 149 -8.50 -27.62 -56.75
N ASP A 150 -7.70 -26.62 -57.04
CA ASP A 150 -7.70 -25.38 -56.27
C ASP A 150 -8.92 -24.55 -56.67
N THR A 151 -9.76 -24.25 -55.70
CA THR A 151 -10.98 -23.47 -55.93
C THR A 151 -10.85 -22.11 -55.22
N TRP A 152 -11.21 -21.07 -55.94
CA TRP A 152 -11.34 -19.76 -55.36
C TRP A 152 -12.61 -19.08 -55.85
N SER A 153 -13.23 -18.29 -54.98
CA SER A 153 -14.38 -17.48 -55.38
C SER A 153 -14.26 -16.09 -54.72
N ILE A 154 -14.54 -15.06 -55.49
CA ILE A 154 -14.79 -13.73 -54.97
C ILE A 154 -16.29 -13.52 -55.11
N GLY A 155 -16.97 -13.41 -53.96
CA GLY A 155 -18.41 -13.27 -53.89
C GLY A 155 -18.91 -11.87 -54.23
N PRO A 156 -20.19 -11.65 -54.24
CA PRO A 156 -20.74 -10.34 -54.52
C PRO A 156 -20.39 -9.33 -53.41
N LEU A 157 -20.18 -8.09 -53.82
CA LEU A 157 -20.10 -6.98 -52.91
C LEU A 157 -21.50 -6.72 -52.31
N ALA A 158 -21.65 -6.83 -51.01
CA ALA A 158 -22.93 -6.62 -50.33
C ALA A 158 -22.87 -5.35 -49.48
N LEU A 159 -23.84 -4.45 -49.68
CA LEU A 159 -24.07 -3.26 -48.87
C LEU A 159 -25.29 -3.51 -47.98
N THR A 160 -25.09 -3.47 -46.66
CA THR A 160 -26.16 -3.63 -45.68
C THR A 160 -26.36 -2.33 -44.93
N LEU A 161 -27.55 -1.75 -44.98
CA LEU A 161 -27.96 -0.56 -44.23
C LEU A 161 -29.18 -0.90 -43.37
N PRO A 162 -29.07 -0.79 -42.03
CA PRO A 162 -30.21 -0.99 -41.15
C PRO A 162 -31.09 0.28 -41.15
N LEU A 163 -32.33 0.18 -41.69
CA LEU A 163 -33.24 1.28 -41.76
C LEU A 163 -34.11 1.45 -40.50
N PHE A 164 -34.49 0.34 -39.86
CA PHE A 164 -35.29 0.32 -38.65
C PHE A 164 -34.97 -0.87 -37.77
N ASP A 165 -34.71 -0.65 -36.49
CA ASP A 165 -34.36 -1.68 -35.53
C ASP A 165 -35.00 -1.50 -34.14
N GLY A 166 -36.00 -0.64 -34.02
CA GLY A 166 -36.69 -0.36 -32.75
C GLY A 166 -35.79 0.24 -31.64
N GLY A 167 -34.70 0.93 -32.05
CA GLY A 167 -33.78 1.56 -31.08
C GLY A 167 -32.69 0.65 -30.53
N ARG A 168 -32.63 -0.61 -30.94
CA ARG A 168 -31.66 -1.61 -30.42
C ARG A 168 -30.21 -1.15 -30.56
N ARG A 169 -29.82 -0.54 -31.69
CA ARG A 169 -28.44 -0.08 -31.90
C ARG A 169 -28.11 1.16 -31.05
N ALA A 170 -29.09 2.04 -30.81
CA ALA A 170 -28.91 3.15 -29.88
C ALA A 170 -28.65 2.62 -28.46
N ALA A 171 -29.48 1.68 -27.99
CA ALA A 171 -29.29 1.05 -26.68
C ALA A 171 -27.94 0.28 -26.56
N ASN A 172 -27.45 -0.33 -27.66
CA ASN A 172 -26.14 -0.97 -27.66
C ASN A 172 -25.01 0.06 -27.51
N VAL A 173 -25.10 1.24 -28.12
CA VAL A 173 -24.13 2.33 -27.93
C VAL A 173 -24.15 2.83 -26.49
N ASP A 174 -25.34 3.07 -25.93
CA ASP A 174 -25.49 3.51 -24.53
C ASP A 174 -24.92 2.47 -23.56
N ALA A 175 -25.17 1.19 -23.80
CA ALA A 175 -24.59 0.10 -23.00
C ALA A 175 -23.06 0.01 -23.13
N ALA A 176 -22.51 0.21 -24.35
CA ALA A 176 -21.06 0.24 -24.55
C ALA A 176 -20.43 1.46 -23.86
N GLN A 177 -21.09 2.64 -23.92
CA GLN A 177 -20.64 3.85 -23.23
C GLN A 177 -20.63 3.65 -21.72
N ALA A 178 -21.65 3.04 -21.14
CA ALA A 178 -21.71 2.75 -19.71
C ALA A 178 -20.56 1.82 -19.27
N ARG A 179 -20.21 0.81 -20.09
CA ARG A 179 -19.04 -0.06 -19.79
C ARG A 179 -17.72 0.69 -19.90
N TYR A 180 -17.60 1.61 -20.85
CA TYR A 180 -16.41 2.48 -20.93
C TYR A 180 -16.28 3.36 -19.68
N ASP A 181 -17.37 3.97 -19.22
CA ASP A 181 -17.38 4.82 -18.02
C ASP A 181 -17.04 4.01 -16.77
N GLU A 182 -17.54 2.78 -16.66
CA GLU A 182 -17.17 1.82 -15.61
C GLU A 182 -15.66 1.49 -15.66
N ALA A 183 -15.13 1.09 -16.82
CA ALA A 183 -13.71 0.78 -16.98
C ALA A 183 -12.83 1.96 -16.63
N ALA A 184 -13.21 3.19 -17.04
CA ALA A 184 -12.49 4.40 -16.69
C ALA A 184 -12.52 4.71 -15.18
N ALA A 185 -13.64 4.45 -14.50
CA ALA A 185 -13.75 4.60 -13.06
C ALA A 185 -12.88 3.57 -12.31
N LEU A 186 -12.90 2.32 -12.75
CA LEU A 186 -12.07 1.24 -12.20
C LEU A 186 -10.58 1.51 -12.40
N TYR A 187 -10.16 1.99 -13.58
CA TYR A 187 -8.78 2.41 -13.81
C TYR A 187 -8.33 3.47 -12.81
N ARG A 188 -9.13 4.53 -12.61
CA ARG A 188 -8.81 5.58 -11.62
C ARG A 188 -8.71 5.01 -10.20
N ALA A 189 -9.58 4.07 -9.84
CA ALA A 189 -9.52 3.39 -8.54
C ALA A 189 -8.24 2.56 -8.38
N ARG A 190 -7.83 1.83 -9.43
CA ARG A 190 -6.57 1.06 -9.43
C ARG A 190 -5.34 1.95 -9.28
N VAL A 191 -5.31 3.08 -9.99
CA VAL A 191 -4.21 4.05 -9.85
C VAL A 191 -4.13 4.58 -8.41
N ARG A 192 -5.26 4.99 -7.81
CA ARG A 192 -5.27 5.45 -6.40
C ARG A 192 -4.81 4.35 -5.43
N GLN A 193 -5.25 3.12 -5.66
CA GLN A 193 -4.83 1.98 -4.87
C GLN A 193 -3.33 1.73 -4.98
N ALA A 194 -2.78 1.79 -6.18
CA ALA A 194 -1.35 1.61 -6.43
C ALA A 194 -0.50 2.71 -5.74
N VAL A 195 -0.97 3.96 -5.80
CA VAL A 195 -0.33 5.08 -5.08
C VAL A 195 -0.34 4.82 -3.58
N ARG A 196 -1.49 4.45 -3.01
CA ARG A 196 -1.64 4.15 -1.58
C ARG A 196 -0.66 3.08 -1.13
N GLU A 197 -0.56 1.96 -1.86
CA GLU A 197 0.32 0.84 -1.49
C GLU A 197 1.80 1.23 -1.45
N VAL A 198 2.24 2.06 -2.40
CA VAL A 198 3.63 2.55 -2.39
C VAL A 198 3.86 3.54 -1.24
N GLU A 199 2.92 4.45 -1.00
CA GLU A 199 3.01 5.40 0.11
C GLU A 199 2.98 4.71 1.47
N GLU A 200 2.13 3.68 1.65
CA GLU A 200 2.11 2.83 2.85
C GLU A 200 3.46 2.13 3.06
N ALA A 201 4.04 1.57 2.00
CA ALA A 201 5.35 0.92 2.07
C ALA A 201 6.47 1.91 2.47
N LEU A 202 6.44 3.13 1.95
CA LEU A 202 7.41 4.17 2.30
C LEU A 202 7.25 4.62 3.77
N VAL A 203 6.01 4.81 4.24
CA VAL A 203 5.73 5.13 5.66
C VAL A 203 6.26 4.02 6.57
N GLN A 204 6.01 2.76 6.22
CA GLN A 204 6.49 1.60 6.98
C GLN A 204 8.02 1.53 6.99
N LEU A 205 8.69 1.76 5.85
CA LEU A 205 10.14 1.77 5.75
C LEU A 205 10.74 2.84 6.67
N GLN A 206 10.22 4.07 6.62
CA GLN A 206 10.69 5.17 7.47
C GLN A 206 10.41 4.92 8.96
N ALA A 207 9.24 4.35 9.30
CA ALA A 207 8.92 3.98 10.66
C ALA A 207 9.85 2.86 11.18
N THR A 208 10.25 1.92 10.32
CA THR A 208 11.20 0.86 10.66
C THR A 208 12.58 1.44 10.94
N ASP A 209 13.05 2.35 10.10
CA ASP A 209 14.33 3.05 10.31
C ASP A 209 14.35 3.81 11.64
N ALA A 210 13.30 4.60 11.91
CA ALA A 210 13.17 5.32 13.18
C ALA A 210 13.12 4.36 14.39
N ARG A 211 12.43 3.21 14.25
CA ARG A 211 12.30 2.22 15.32
C ARG A 211 13.60 1.47 15.59
N SER A 212 14.40 1.18 14.56
CA SER A 212 15.64 0.41 14.71
C SER A 212 16.60 1.07 15.70
N GLY A 213 16.77 2.40 15.62
CA GLY A 213 17.57 3.16 16.58
C GLY A 213 17.03 3.17 18.02
N HIS A 214 15.70 3.10 18.19
CA HIS A 214 15.10 2.95 19.53
C HIS A 214 15.25 1.53 20.08
N ALA A 215 15.05 0.51 19.23
CA ALA A 215 15.19 -0.89 19.59
C ALA A 215 16.63 -1.19 20.05
N GLN A 216 17.64 -0.73 19.31
CA GLN A 216 19.04 -0.90 19.72
C GLN A 216 19.33 -0.27 21.07
N ARG A 217 18.88 0.97 21.31
CA ARG A 217 19.05 1.64 22.62
C ARG A 217 18.33 0.92 23.76
N ALA A 218 17.17 0.30 23.47
CA ALA A 218 16.46 -0.52 24.44
C ALA A 218 17.27 -1.78 24.79
N VAL A 219 17.80 -2.50 23.78
CA VAL A 219 18.69 -3.65 23.99
C VAL A 219 19.90 -3.27 24.85
N ASP A 220 20.61 -2.19 24.51
CA ASP A 220 21.77 -1.71 25.26
C ASP A 220 21.43 -1.39 26.72
N GLY A 221 20.29 -0.73 26.96
CA GLY A 221 19.80 -0.42 28.30
C GLY A 221 19.41 -1.65 29.11
N TYR A 222 18.71 -2.62 28.52
CA TYR A 222 18.35 -3.86 29.18
C TYR A 222 19.58 -4.76 29.42
N GLN A 223 20.54 -4.74 28.51
CA GLN A 223 21.82 -5.42 28.69
C GLN A 223 22.57 -4.87 29.93
N ALA A 224 22.68 -3.55 30.05
CA ALA A 224 23.31 -2.91 31.21
C ALA A 224 22.54 -3.19 32.51
N SER A 225 21.21 -3.20 32.46
CA SER A 225 20.36 -3.56 33.61
C SER A 225 20.58 -5.01 34.04
N PHE A 226 20.61 -5.95 33.10
CA PHE A 226 20.87 -7.36 33.37
C PHE A 226 22.27 -7.55 34.02
N GLN A 227 23.33 -6.95 33.46
CA GLN A 227 24.66 -7.02 34.02
C GLN A 227 24.73 -6.48 35.45
N GLY A 228 24.08 -5.36 35.73
CA GLY A 228 23.99 -4.80 37.05
C GLY A 228 23.23 -5.68 38.05
N THR A 229 22.15 -6.34 37.59
CA THR A 229 21.39 -7.29 38.41
C THR A 229 22.21 -8.56 38.67
N GLN A 230 22.94 -9.06 37.67
CA GLN A 230 23.85 -10.20 37.80
C GLN A 230 24.92 -9.94 38.86
N ALA A 231 25.59 -8.78 38.82
CA ALA A 231 26.60 -8.42 39.78
C ALA A 231 26.03 -8.33 41.21
N ARG A 232 24.79 -7.83 41.39
CA ARG A 232 24.09 -7.82 42.67
C ARG A 232 23.75 -9.22 43.17
N PHE A 233 23.32 -10.10 42.26
CA PHE A 233 23.02 -11.50 42.56
C PHE A 233 24.29 -12.22 43.03
N ASP A 234 25.42 -12.07 42.33
CA ASP A 234 26.71 -12.67 42.66
C ASP A 234 27.22 -12.17 44.02
N ALA A 235 26.87 -10.94 44.39
CA ALA A 235 27.16 -10.37 45.72
C ALA A 235 26.13 -10.73 46.83
N GLY A 236 25.11 -11.56 46.49
CA GLY A 236 24.02 -11.94 47.43
C GLY A 236 23.01 -10.83 47.73
N LEU A 237 22.99 -9.76 46.92
CA LEU A 237 22.16 -8.54 47.10
C LEU A 237 20.92 -8.51 46.19
N ALA A 238 20.71 -9.51 45.34
CA ALA A 238 19.53 -9.68 44.50
C ALA A 238 19.05 -11.13 44.53
N SER A 239 17.75 -11.34 44.28
CA SER A 239 17.16 -12.65 44.21
C SER A 239 17.33 -13.29 42.81
N LEU A 240 17.23 -14.62 42.73
CA LEU A 240 17.23 -15.33 41.44
C LEU A 240 16.03 -14.88 40.56
N VAL A 241 14.92 -14.54 41.16
CA VAL A 241 13.73 -14.06 40.45
C VAL A 241 14.03 -12.73 39.74
N GLU A 242 14.66 -11.78 40.44
CA GLU A 242 15.09 -10.51 39.83
C GLU A 242 16.07 -10.71 38.67
N LEU A 243 17.00 -11.64 38.81
CA LEU A 243 17.94 -11.97 37.76
C LEU A 243 17.24 -12.54 36.51
N GLU A 244 16.36 -13.52 36.70
CA GLU A 244 15.62 -14.15 35.60
C GLU A 244 14.65 -13.18 34.92
N ASP A 245 14.03 -12.24 35.65
CA ASP A 245 13.17 -11.21 35.07
C ASP A 245 13.99 -10.21 34.22
N ALA A 246 15.18 -9.82 34.70
CA ALA A 246 16.07 -8.98 33.90
C ALA A 246 16.56 -9.71 32.63
N ARG A 247 16.85 -11.01 32.71
CA ARG A 247 17.22 -11.83 31.56
C ARG A 247 16.08 -11.94 30.55
N ARG A 248 14.84 -12.21 31.00
CA ARG A 248 13.67 -12.30 30.12
C ARG A 248 13.40 -10.97 29.38
N THR A 249 13.53 -9.85 30.10
CA THR A 249 13.36 -8.52 29.53
C THR A 249 14.39 -8.24 28.42
N LEU A 250 15.65 -8.59 28.68
CA LEU A 250 16.72 -8.48 27.67
C LEU A 250 16.43 -9.35 26.44
N LEU A 251 16.07 -10.63 26.64
CA LEU A 251 15.75 -11.54 25.54
C LEU A 251 14.56 -11.05 24.72
N ALA A 252 13.52 -10.52 25.35
CA ALA A 252 12.38 -9.93 24.67
C ALA A 252 12.79 -8.73 23.81
N ALA A 253 13.66 -7.85 24.32
CA ALA A 253 14.17 -6.72 23.55
C ALA A 253 15.01 -7.15 22.36
N GLN A 254 15.88 -8.15 22.53
CA GLN A 254 16.72 -8.72 21.46
C GLN A 254 15.91 -9.38 20.34
N THR A 255 14.73 -9.93 20.65
CA THR A 255 13.86 -10.53 19.61
C THR A 255 13.09 -9.49 18.81
N THR A 256 12.97 -8.26 19.30
CA THR A 256 12.24 -7.16 18.65
C THR A 256 13.14 -6.15 17.93
N ALA A 257 14.44 -6.23 18.12
CA ALA A 257 15.47 -5.39 17.49
C ALA A 257 15.92 -5.96 16.14
#